data_344911e222d3714241b41f2efb9d55ae
#
_entry.id   344911e222d3714241b41f2efb9d55ae
#
_cell.length_a   1.000
_cell.length_b   1.000
_cell.length_c   1.000
_cell.angle_alpha   90.00
_cell.angle_beta   90.00
_cell.angle_gamma   90.00
#
_symmetry.space_group_name_H-M   'P 1'
#
loop_
_entity.id
_entity.type
_entity.pdbx_description
1 polymer ?
#
loop_
_entity_poly.entity_id
_entity_poly.type
_entity_poly.pdbx_seq_one_letter_code
_entity_poly.pdbx_strand_id
1 'polypeptide(L)'
;MRYRLRFLLSIVAFLTLGGGLAFAHHSATSVYQSKSAKIEGTVKEFLWRNPHSFFKVEAPDEKGEMQLWVIEGASPTQLSESGLTRSTLRPGDHVIVTGRPGRVPEDHRMLLESIERPSDGWKFVQRGTVQ
;
A
#
# COMPACT_ATOMS: atom_id res chain seq x y z
N MET A 1 -20.74 36.75 30.90
CA MET A 1 -21.41 35.94 29.88
C MET A 1 -20.52 35.69 28.64
N ARG A 2 -19.84 36.70 28.11
CA ARG A 2 -18.96 36.62 26.91
C ARG A 2 -17.76 35.67 27.05
N TYR A 3 -17.17 35.51 28.23
CA TYR A 3 -16.01 34.63 28.46
C TYR A 3 -16.38 33.14 28.46
N ARG A 4 -17.58 32.80 28.98
CA ARG A 4 -18.07 31.41 29.00
C ARG A 4 -18.36 30.90 27.60
N LEU A 5 -18.90 31.76 26.71
CA LEU A 5 -19.17 31.40 25.32
C LEU A 5 -17.87 31.21 24.52
N ARG A 6 -16.86 32.07 24.74
CA ARG A 6 -15.54 31.93 24.09
C ARG A 6 -14.81 30.67 24.53
N PHE A 7 -14.92 30.30 25.82
CA PHE A 7 -14.33 29.08 26.36
C PHE A 7 -15.00 27.83 25.80
N LEU A 8 -16.33 27.82 25.66
CA LEU A 8 -17.06 26.71 25.02
C LEU A 8 -16.73 26.57 23.54
N LEU A 9 -16.60 27.65 22.79
CA LEU A 9 -16.20 27.64 21.39
C LEU A 9 -14.78 27.10 21.19
N SER A 10 -13.85 27.42 22.11
CA SER A 10 -12.47 26.89 22.06
C SER A 10 -12.43 25.41 22.34
N ILE A 11 -13.24 24.88 23.26
CA ILE A 11 -13.31 23.42 23.53
C ILE A 11 -13.90 22.66 22.35
N VAL A 12 -14.95 23.18 21.71
CA VAL A 12 -15.56 22.57 20.53
C VAL A 12 -14.56 22.55 19.36
N ALA A 13 -13.82 23.64 19.12
CA ALA A 13 -12.80 23.71 18.10
C ALA A 13 -11.65 22.71 18.34
N PHE A 14 -11.25 22.50 19.59
CA PHE A 14 -10.19 21.55 19.93
C PHE A 14 -10.64 20.09 19.77
N LEU A 15 -11.90 19.78 20.05
CA LEU A 15 -12.49 18.44 19.87
C LEU A 15 -12.67 18.08 18.39
N THR A 16 -12.95 19.06 17.52
CA THR A 16 -13.09 18.81 16.08
C THR A 16 -11.77 18.65 15.35
N LEU A 17 -10.69 19.30 15.81
CA LEU A 17 -9.34 19.14 15.23
C LEU A 17 -8.63 17.85 15.70
N GLY A 18 -8.94 17.35 16.89
CA GLY A 18 -8.33 16.13 17.44
C GLY A 18 -8.86 14.82 16.83
N GLY A 19 -10.06 14.82 16.25
CA GLY A 19 -10.71 13.62 15.72
C GLY A 19 -10.19 13.15 14.37
N GLY A 20 -9.52 14.00 13.60
CA GLY A 20 -9.12 13.69 12.23
C GLY A 20 -7.88 12.78 12.08
N LEU A 21 -7.02 12.70 13.08
CA LEU A 21 -5.76 11.96 13.01
C LEU A 21 -5.89 10.48 13.42
N ALA A 22 -6.94 10.10 14.14
CA ALA A 22 -7.13 8.73 14.60
C ALA A 22 -7.67 7.77 13.51
N PHE A 23 -8.30 8.28 12.46
CA PHE A 23 -8.90 7.45 11.40
C PHE A 23 -7.90 6.93 10.35
N ALA A 24 -6.75 7.57 10.19
CA ALA A 24 -5.79 7.19 9.15
C ALA A 24 -5.03 5.88 9.46
N HIS A 25 -4.80 5.56 10.73
CA HIS A 25 -4.08 4.33 11.14
C HIS A 25 -4.94 3.06 11.15
N HIS A 26 -6.27 3.18 11.22
CA HIS A 26 -7.16 2.03 11.25
C HIS A 26 -7.52 1.48 9.87
N SER A 27 -7.30 2.23 8.78
CA SER A 27 -7.75 1.83 7.45
C SER A 27 -6.96 0.66 6.86
N ALA A 28 -5.64 0.62 7.05
CA ALA A 28 -4.81 -0.47 6.49
C ALA A 28 -5.08 -1.82 7.17
N THR A 29 -5.23 -1.85 8.49
CA THR A 29 -5.52 -3.08 9.26
C THR A 29 -6.94 -3.60 9.04
N SER A 30 -7.88 -2.75 8.62
CA SER A 30 -9.23 -3.17 8.27
C SER A 30 -9.30 -3.80 6.87
N VAL A 31 -8.42 -3.41 5.95
CA VAL A 31 -8.40 -3.87 4.56
C VAL A 31 -7.46 -5.05 4.34
N TYR A 32 -6.31 -5.07 5.02
CA TYR A 32 -5.25 -6.06 4.81
C TYR A 32 -5.08 -6.99 6.02
N GLN A 33 -4.60 -8.20 5.75
CA GLN A 33 -4.25 -9.19 6.77
C GLN A 33 -2.97 -8.77 7.51
N SER A 34 -2.72 -9.37 8.68
CA SER A 34 -1.47 -9.16 9.44
C SER A 34 -0.31 -10.02 8.95
N LYS A 35 -0.61 -11.16 8.31
CA LYS A 35 0.42 -12.07 7.78
C LYS A 35 0.79 -11.69 6.36
N SER A 36 2.08 -11.74 6.09
CA SER A 36 2.61 -11.56 4.73
C SER A 36 2.48 -12.85 3.93
N ALA A 37 2.29 -12.70 2.63
CA ALA A 37 2.30 -13.77 1.64
C ALA A 37 3.21 -13.37 0.49
N LYS A 38 3.55 -14.34 -0.36
CA LYS A 38 4.30 -14.14 -1.60
C LYS A 38 3.48 -14.54 -2.79
N ILE A 39 3.58 -13.74 -3.85
CA ILE A 39 3.14 -14.11 -5.19
C ILE A 39 4.31 -13.96 -6.15
N GLU A 40 4.34 -14.77 -7.19
CA GLU A 40 5.34 -14.72 -8.26
C GLU A 40 4.64 -14.63 -9.59
N GLY A 41 5.01 -13.65 -10.41
CA GLY A 41 4.31 -13.43 -11.66
C GLY A 41 4.90 -12.31 -12.50
N THR A 42 4.10 -11.83 -13.44
CA THR A 42 4.53 -10.86 -14.45
C THR A 42 3.84 -9.52 -14.27
N VAL A 43 4.62 -8.44 -14.22
CA VAL A 43 4.09 -7.06 -14.18
C VAL A 43 3.30 -6.78 -15.45
N LYS A 44 2.07 -6.33 -15.32
CA LYS A 44 1.21 -5.89 -16.43
C LYS A 44 1.14 -4.39 -16.52
N GLU A 45 1.15 -3.69 -15.37
CA GLU A 45 1.01 -2.25 -15.31
C GLU A 45 1.64 -1.69 -14.04
N PHE A 46 2.21 -0.47 -14.13
CA PHE A 46 2.65 0.29 -12.99
C PHE A 46 1.99 1.68 -13.00
N LEU A 47 1.02 1.88 -12.12
CA LEU A 47 0.29 3.13 -11.94
C LEU A 47 0.99 4.02 -10.92
N TRP A 48 1.79 4.95 -11.41
CA TRP A 48 2.53 5.94 -10.63
C TRP A 48 1.66 7.15 -10.34
N ARG A 49 0.97 7.18 -9.19
CA ARG A 49 0.00 8.23 -8.85
C ARG A 49 -0.09 8.49 -7.35
N ASN A 50 -0.56 9.68 -6.97
CA ASN A 50 -0.93 10.04 -5.60
C ASN A 50 -2.37 9.58 -5.28
N PRO A 51 -2.71 9.31 -4.02
CA PRO A 51 -1.83 9.24 -2.86
C PRO A 51 -1.00 7.95 -2.79
N HIS A 52 -1.38 6.90 -3.52
CA HIS A 52 -0.71 5.60 -3.56
C HIS A 52 -0.45 5.17 -5.00
N SER A 53 0.71 4.58 -5.23
CA SER A 53 1.04 3.90 -6.48
C SER A 53 0.55 2.46 -6.44
N PHE A 54 0.26 1.88 -7.61
CA PHE A 54 -0.23 0.51 -7.73
C PHE A 54 0.54 -0.25 -8.81
N PHE A 55 0.81 -1.51 -8.52
CA PHE A 55 1.34 -2.47 -9.50
C PHE A 55 0.24 -3.47 -9.82
N LYS A 56 0.07 -3.81 -11.09
CA LYS A 56 -0.74 -4.94 -11.49
C LYS A 56 0.18 -6.08 -11.90
N VAL A 57 0.07 -7.21 -11.21
CA VAL A 57 0.88 -8.40 -11.42
C VAL A 57 -0.04 -9.58 -11.73
N GLU A 58 0.18 -10.22 -12.86
CA GLU A 58 -0.50 -11.47 -13.19
C GLU A 58 0.25 -12.64 -12.55
N ALA A 59 -0.39 -13.29 -11.60
CA ALA A 59 0.19 -14.38 -10.80
C ALA A 59 -0.90 -15.38 -10.39
N PRO A 60 -0.55 -16.65 -10.11
CA PRO A 60 -1.53 -17.62 -9.62
C PRO A 60 -2.02 -17.24 -8.22
N ASP A 61 -3.27 -17.57 -7.95
CA ASP A 61 -3.86 -17.55 -6.60
C ASP A 61 -3.55 -18.86 -5.84
N GLU A 62 -4.12 -19.00 -4.66
CA GLU A 62 -3.95 -20.20 -3.81
C GLU A 62 -4.50 -21.49 -4.48
N LYS A 63 -5.38 -21.36 -5.47
CA LYS A 63 -5.92 -22.49 -6.25
C LYS A 63 -5.09 -22.79 -7.50
N GLY A 64 -4.08 -21.97 -7.79
CA GLY A 64 -3.26 -22.07 -9.00
C GLY A 64 -3.89 -21.41 -10.23
N GLU A 65 -4.99 -20.68 -10.07
CA GLU A 65 -5.63 -19.95 -11.15
C GLU A 65 -4.96 -18.60 -11.37
N MET A 66 -4.64 -18.26 -12.62
CA MET A 66 -4.00 -16.99 -12.95
C MET A 66 -4.96 -15.82 -12.72
N GLN A 67 -4.55 -14.89 -11.85
CA GLN A 67 -5.31 -13.73 -11.44
C GLN A 67 -4.50 -12.45 -11.66
N LEU A 68 -5.21 -11.33 -11.80
CA LEU A 68 -4.60 -10.01 -11.85
C LEU A 68 -4.59 -9.40 -10.44
N TRP A 69 -3.45 -9.50 -9.78
CA TRP A 69 -3.24 -8.92 -8.45
C TRP A 69 -3.01 -7.42 -8.52
N VAL A 70 -3.66 -6.68 -7.62
CA VAL A 70 -3.47 -5.23 -7.45
C VAL A 70 -2.63 -5.00 -6.19
N ILE A 71 -1.37 -4.61 -6.38
CA ILE A 71 -0.41 -4.39 -5.30
C ILE A 71 -0.38 -2.90 -4.98
N GLU A 72 -0.78 -2.53 -3.77
CA GLU A 72 -0.76 -1.15 -3.29
C GLU A 72 0.60 -0.83 -2.68
N GLY A 73 1.28 0.17 -3.24
CA GLY A 73 2.53 0.72 -2.73
C GLY A 73 2.32 2.07 -2.03
N ALA A 74 3.41 2.67 -1.58
CA ALA A 74 3.43 4.01 -1.03
C ALA A 74 3.19 5.08 -2.10
N SER A 75 3.22 6.35 -1.69
CA SER A 75 3.15 7.49 -2.62
C SER A 75 4.38 7.53 -3.54
N PRO A 76 4.27 8.17 -4.72
CA PRO A 76 5.39 8.36 -5.63
C PRO A 76 6.65 8.95 -4.96
N THR A 77 6.48 9.92 -4.08
CA THR A 77 7.58 10.55 -3.35
C THR A 77 8.30 9.53 -2.45
N GLN A 78 7.56 8.80 -1.61
CA GLN A 78 8.13 7.80 -0.70
C GLN A 78 8.82 6.65 -1.45
N LEU A 79 8.24 6.20 -2.57
CA LEU A 79 8.85 5.18 -3.42
C LEU A 79 10.17 5.67 -4.02
N SER A 80 10.20 6.92 -4.56
CA SER A 80 11.40 7.51 -5.13
C SER A 80 12.52 7.67 -4.11
N GLU A 81 12.21 8.15 -2.91
CA GLU A 81 13.16 8.28 -1.80
C GLU A 81 13.75 6.92 -1.37
N SER A 82 13.01 5.85 -1.62
CA SER A 82 13.44 4.47 -1.33
C SER A 82 14.08 3.76 -2.53
N GLY A 83 14.28 4.48 -3.65
CA GLY A 83 14.98 3.96 -4.83
C GLY A 83 14.11 3.28 -5.89
N LEU A 84 12.78 3.30 -5.74
CA LEU A 84 11.87 2.80 -6.76
C LEU A 84 11.27 3.97 -7.54
N THR A 85 11.50 4.01 -8.84
CA THR A 85 11.04 5.08 -9.74
C THR A 85 10.01 4.56 -10.73
N ARG A 86 9.35 5.47 -11.44
CA ARG A 86 8.38 5.14 -12.48
C ARG A 86 8.91 4.16 -13.54
N SER A 87 10.21 4.20 -13.84
CA SER A 87 10.86 3.39 -14.88
C SER A 87 11.51 2.11 -14.35
N THR A 88 11.48 1.86 -13.03
CA THR A 88 12.14 0.71 -12.41
C THR A 88 11.48 -0.61 -12.79
N LEU A 89 10.14 -0.63 -12.83
CA LEU A 89 9.34 -1.79 -13.22
C LEU A 89 8.62 -1.51 -14.54
N ARG A 90 8.63 -2.49 -15.42
CA ARG A 90 8.01 -2.41 -16.75
C ARG A 90 7.06 -3.58 -16.98
N PRO A 91 6.03 -3.40 -17.80
CA PRO A 91 5.23 -4.53 -18.28
C PRO A 91 6.14 -5.61 -18.88
N GLY A 92 5.91 -6.85 -18.47
CA GLY A 92 6.74 -7.99 -18.87
C GLY A 92 7.81 -8.39 -17.85
N ASP A 93 8.15 -7.54 -16.88
CA ASP A 93 9.10 -7.93 -15.82
C ASP A 93 8.53 -9.08 -14.99
N HIS A 94 9.33 -10.13 -14.82
CA HIS A 94 9.02 -11.22 -13.90
C HIS A 94 9.46 -10.82 -12.49
N VAL A 95 8.55 -10.91 -11.52
CA VAL A 95 8.78 -10.40 -10.16
C VAL A 95 8.26 -11.37 -9.10
N ILE A 96 8.91 -11.33 -7.93
CA ILE A 96 8.42 -11.92 -6.69
C ILE A 96 7.98 -10.78 -5.78
N VAL A 97 6.71 -10.74 -5.41
CA VAL A 97 6.14 -9.72 -4.53
C VAL A 97 5.84 -10.33 -3.17
N THR A 98 6.32 -9.68 -2.12
CA THR A 98 5.94 -9.99 -0.74
C THR A 98 5.08 -8.84 -0.21
N GLY A 99 3.99 -9.18 0.45
CA GLY A 99 3.09 -8.19 1.00
C GLY A 99 1.97 -8.80 1.82
N ARG A 100 1.11 -7.96 2.37
CA ARG A 100 -0.06 -8.40 3.14
C ARG A 100 -1.28 -8.50 2.24
N PRO A 101 -1.88 -9.70 2.06
CA PRO A 101 -3.07 -9.88 1.26
C PRO A 101 -4.27 -9.10 1.81
N GLY A 102 -5.18 -8.74 0.93
CA GLY A 102 -6.50 -8.24 1.31
C GLY A 102 -7.28 -9.25 2.15
N ARG A 103 -8.18 -8.77 3.00
CA ARG A 103 -9.02 -9.64 3.83
C ARG A 103 -10.10 -10.34 3.02
N VAL A 104 -10.43 -9.82 1.85
CA VAL A 104 -11.35 -10.43 0.88
C VAL A 104 -10.49 -11.08 -0.21
N PRO A 105 -10.33 -12.43 -0.21
CA PRO A 105 -9.42 -13.13 -1.13
C PRO A 105 -9.77 -12.87 -2.62
N GLU A 106 -11.03 -12.75 -2.94
CA GLU A 106 -11.55 -12.57 -4.29
C GLU A 106 -11.14 -11.23 -4.93
N ASP A 107 -10.75 -10.24 -4.12
CA ASP A 107 -10.29 -8.93 -4.62
C ASP A 107 -8.87 -8.99 -5.20
N HIS A 108 -8.11 -10.07 -4.92
CA HIS A 108 -6.72 -10.25 -5.35
C HIS A 108 -5.86 -8.98 -5.11
N ARG A 109 -5.97 -8.42 -3.89
CA ARG A 109 -5.23 -7.23 -3.47
C ARG A 109 -4.11 -7.60 -2.51
N MET A 110 -3.05 -6.78 -2.52
CA MET A 110 -1.93 -6.94 -1.59
C MET A 110 -1.35 -5.57 -1.25
N LEU A 111 -0.97 -5.36 0.01
CA LEU A 111 -0.20 -4.19 0.42
C LEU A 111 1.29 -4.53 0.32
N LEU A 112 2.03 -3.77 -0.47
CA LEU A 112 3.44 -4.02 -0.77
C LEU A 112 4.33 -3.94 0.49
N GLU A 113 5.19 -4.93 0.65
CA GLU A 113 6.31 -4.91 1.59
C GLU A 113 7.65 -4.97 0.85
N SER A 114 7.78 -5.86 -0.12
CA SER A 114 8.96 -5.90 -0.97
C SER A 114 8.62 -6.46 -2.35
N ILE A 115 9.50 -6.15 -3.31
CA ILE A 115 9.45 -6.70 -4.65
C ILE A 115 10.86 -7.01 -5.13
N GLU A 116 11.04 -8.17 -5.76
CA GLU A 116 12.30 -8.66 -6.30
C GLU A 116 12.14 -8.96 -7.79
N ARG A 117 13.15 -8.62 -8.58
CA ARG A 117 13.24 -9.03 -10.00
C ARG A 117 14.42 -9.98 -10.15
N PRO A 118 14.16 -11.30 -10.23
CA PRO A 118 15.23 -12.32 -10.25
C PRO A 118 16.18 -12.21 -11.44
N SER A 119 15.73 -11.68 -12.58
CA SER A 119 16.52 -11.59 -13.80
C SER A 119 17.82 -10.77 -13.68
N ASP A 120 17.84 -9.79 -12.77
CA ASP A 120 19.01 -8.92 -12.52
C ASP A 120 19.36 -8.78 -11.03
N GLY A 121 18.65 -9.52 -10.15
CA GLY A 121 18.86 -9.49 -8.70
C GLY A 121 18.38 -8.21 -8.02
N TRP A 122 17.64 -7.34 -8.74
CA TRP A 122 17.11 -6.12 -8.15
C TRP A 122 16.06 -6.40 -7.07
N LYS A 123 16.18 -5.67 -5.96
CA LYS A 123 15.25 -5.78 -4.83
C LYS A 123 14.89 -4.41 -4.27
N PHE A 124 13.62 -4.25 -3.96
CA PHE A 124 13.06 -3.10 -3.26
C PHE A 124 12.37 -3.56 -1.97
N VAL A 125 12.55 -2.83 -0.89
CA VAL A 125 11.84 -3.01 0.39
C VAL A 125 11.19 -1.68 0.76
N GLN A 126 9.86 -1.69 0.93
CA GLN A 126 9.11 -0.51 1.30
C GLN A 126 9.36 -0.15 2.76
N ARG A 127 9.88 1.06 3.02
CA ARG A 127 10.10 1.54 4.39
C ARG A 127 8.77 1.77 5.09
N GLY A 128 8.70 1.40 6.38
CA GLY A 128 7.53 1.63 7.22
C GLY A 128 6.48 0.50 7.23
N THR A 129 6.71 -0.61 6.52
CA THR A 129 5.83 -1.80 6.57
C THR A 129 6.32 -2.87 7.54
N VAL A 130 7.51 -2.68 8.15
CA VAL A 130 8.09 -3.64 9.10
C VAL A 130 7.66 -3.26 10.51
N GLN A 131 6.57 -3.81 11.00
CA GLN A 131 6.29 -4.10 12.41
C GLN A 131 5.47 -5.37 12.52
#